data_34115d3498247af813cf6c81f4d66626
#
_entry.id   34115d3498247af813cf6c81f4d66626
#
_cell.length_a   1.000
_cell.length_b   1.000
_cell.length_c   1.000
_cell.angle_alpha   90.00
_cell.angle_beta   90.00
_cell.angle_gamma   90.00
#
_symmetry.space_group_name_H-M   'P 1'
#
loop_
_entity.id
_entity.type
_entity.pdbx_description
1 polymer ?
#
loop_
_entity_poly.entity_id
_entity_poly.type
_entity_poly.pdbx_seq_one_letter_code
_entity_poly.pdbx_strand_id
1 'polypeptide(L)'
;MRGFAHIGAIKSLEAHGIRPDMVVGTSAGALVGAVYASGKTPSEMIALADTVKETDLIEITPSQQGLIDGTRLRHYVNEQVNHRPIEAFPIRYAAVATQMHTNTAVTFRTGEAGLAVQASSSVPKLFIPPRIPKIGGKKYVDGSQVALLPTRIAKSLGADIIIAVDVMGEKQASPNSNALPTQGSSINIQRNHAGISATWGDKTMTAPVNLDKLNQTARGLPIDIPLGDLLGVIMQSIPTNTNISLPKQLPTKTSEFARWFGNLGANLTAEPEDIRAADVLIRPKMTGAAVFDSTDRTRLINEGRLATDAQIPAIKKAIKDAHTRKRTQIQTAQS
;
A
#
# COMPACT_ATOMS: atom_id res chain seq x y z
N MET A 1 -1.74 7.77 5.80
CA MET A 1 -1.73 6.99 4.52
C MET A 1 -1.04 7.78 3.41
N ARG A 2 0.11 7.32 2.93
CA ARG A 2 0.88 8.01 1.87
C ARG A 2 0.11 8.18 0.57
N GLY A 3 -0.87 7.34 0.30
CA GLY A 3 -1.73 7.41 -0.88
C GLY A 3 -2.46 8.75 -1.09
N PHE A 4 -2.67 9.54 -0.05
CA PHE A 4 -3.28 10.87 -0.18
C PHE A 4 -2.48 11.81 -1.11
N ALA A 5 -1.16 11.63 -1.21
CA ALA A 5 -0.34 12.43 -2.13
C ALA A 5 -0.71 12.21 -3.61
N HIS A 6 -1.19 11.01 -3.99
CA HIS A 6 -1.69 10.77 -5.35
C HIS A 6 -2.89 11.65 -5.69
N ILE A 7 -3.79 11.92 -4.72
CA ILE A 7 -4.94 12.81 -4.92
C ILE A 7 -4.45 14.23 -5.26
N GLY A 8 -3.44 14.70 -4.56
CA GLY A 8 -2.80 15.99 -4.85
C GLY A 8 -2.16 16.05 -6.23
N ALA A 9 -1.48 14.97 -6.62
CA ALA A 9 -0.90 14.86 -7.96
C ALA A 9 -1.97 14.91 -9.06
N ILE A 10 -3.04 14.13 -8.92
CA ILE A 10 -4.18 14.13 -9.85
C ILE A 10 -4.81 15.52 -9.94
N LYS A 11 -5.03 16.18 -8.79
CA LYS A 11 -5.58 17.54 -8.74
C LYS A 11 -4.73 18.53 -9.53
N SER A 12 -3.42 18.48 -9.38
CA SER A 12 -2.50 19.35 -10.14
C SER A 12 -2.54 19.03 -11.63
N LEU A 13 -2.48 17.78 -12.03
CA LEU A 13 -2.56 17.38 -13.45
C LEU A 13 -3.83 17.91 -14.10
N GLU A 14 -5.01 17.68 -13.52
CA GLU A 14 -6.28 18.14 -14.06
C GLU A 14 -6.38 19.67 -14.10
N ALA A 15 -5.88 20.38 -13.08
CA ALA A 15 -5.84 21.84 -13.07
C ALA A 15 -5.03 22.43 -14.22
N HIS A 16 -4.07 21.66 -14.76
CA HIS A 16 -3.28 22.05 -15.93
C HIS A 16 -3.77 21.43 -17.26
N GLY A 17 -4.98 20.85 -17.25
CA GLY A 17 -5.61 20.25 -18.44
C GLY A 17 -5.00 18.92 -18.86
N ILE A 18 -4.30 18.23 -17.96
CA ILE A 18 -3.66 16.95 -18.23
C ILE A 18 -4.51 15.84 -17.60
N ARG A 19 -5.13 15.01 -18.46
CA ARG A 19 -5.89 13.82 -18.07
C ARG A 19 -5.21 12.58 -18.62
N PRO A 20 -4.98 11.54 -17.81
CA PRO A 20 -4.43 10.29 -18.28
C PRO A 20 -5.51 9.45 -19.02
N ASP A 21 -5.07 8.73 -20.04
CA ASP A 21 -5.91 7.73 -20.72
C ASP A 21 -5.91 6.38 -20.00
N MET A 22 -4.93 6.18 -19.12
CA MET A 22 -4.77 4.96 -18.36
C MET A 22 -4.12 5.24 -17.00
N VAL A 23 -4.61 4.56 -15.97
CA VAL A 23 -4.05 4.56 -14.63
C VAL A 23 -3.62 3.14 -14.27
N VAL A 24 -2.36 2.97 -13.88
CA VAL A 24 -1.80 1.71 -13.39
C VAL A 24 -1.29 1.93 -11.96
N GLY A 25 -1.84 1.20 -11.02
CA GLY A 25 -1.55 1.43 -9.60
C GLY A 25 -1.18 0.17 -8.85
N THR A 26 -0.32 0.35 -7.84
CA THR A 26 0.06 -0.67 -6.86
C THR A 26 -0.36 -0.22 -5.47
N SER A 27 -1.01 -1.10 -4.69
CA SER A 27 -1.37 -0.85 -3.27
C SER A 27 -2.17 0.46 -3.10
N ALA A 28 -1.67 1.43 -2.37
CA ALA A 28 -2.32 2.74 -2.22
C ALA A 28 -2.57 3.43 -3.58
N GLY A 29 -1.66 3.25 -4.54
CA GLY A 29 -1.85 3.73 -5.91
C GLY A 29 -2.97 3.01 -6.64
N ALA A 30 -3.21 1.73 -6.36
CA ALA A 30 -4.35 1.00 -6.90
C ALA A 30 -5.67 1.53 -6.32
N LEU A 31 -5.73 1.77 -5.01
CA LEU A 31 -6.92 2.33 -4.36
C LEU A 31 -7.31 3.71 -4.95
N VAL A 32 -6.36 4.65 -4.91
CA VAL A 32 -6.61 6.02 -5.40
C VAL A 32 -6.87 6.01 -6.91
N GLY A 33 -6.12 5.18 -7.63
CA GLY A 33 -6.27 5.01 -9.07
C GLY A 33 -7.63 4.46 -9.49
N ALA A 34 -8.19 3.49 -8.77
CA ALA A 34 -9.52 2.93 -9.02
C ALA A 34 -10.61 3.99 -8.86
N VAL A 35 -10.56 4.73 -7.75
CA VAL A 35 -11.53 5.79 -7.46
C VAL A 35 -11.46 6.89 -8.53
N TYR A 36 -10.27 7.31 -8.93
CA TYR A 36 -10.11 8.31 -9.99
C TYR A 36 -10.56 7.78 -11.36
N ALA A 37 -10.08 6.59 -11.74
CA ALA A 37 -10.42 6.01 -13.05
C ALA A 37 -11.91 5.70 -13.20
N SER A 38 -12.63 5.49 -12.09
CA SER A 38 -14.09 5.34 -12.09
C SER A 38 -14.85 6.64 -12.45
N GLY A 39 -14.17 7.78 -12.56
CA GLY A 39 -14.71 9.07 -12.96
C GLY A 39 -14.93 10.07 -11.83
N LYS A 40 -14.48 9.79 -10.61
CA LYS A 40 -14.54 10.78 -9.54
C LYS A 40 -13.54 11.92 -9.78
N THR A 41 -14.01 13.13 -9.54
CA THR A 41 -13.20 14.34 -9.62
C THR A 41 -12.22 14.44 -8.44
N PRO A 42 -11.11 15.21 -8.57
CA PRO A 42 -10.22 15.47 -7.46
C PRO A 42 -10.92 16.06 -6.22
N SER A 43 -11.94 16.88 -6.40
CA SER A 43 -12.72 17.48 -5.30
C SER A 43 -13.51 16.40 -4.55
N GLU A 44 -14.18 15.48 -5.25
CA GLU A 44 -14.86 14.35 -4.63
C GLU A 44 -13.88 13.43 -3.91
N MET A 45 -12.70 13.20 -4.49
CA MET A 45 -11.66 12.37 -3.85
C MET A 45 -11.11 13.01 -2.57
N ILE A 46 -10.98 14.34 -2.53
CA ILE A 46 -10.60 15.07 -1.30
C ILE A 46 -11.69 14.91 -0.24
N ALA A 47 -12.95 15.09 -0.61
CA ALA A 47 -14.08 14.92 0.31
C ALA A 47 -14.14 13.50 0.89
N LEU A 48 -13.87 12.47 0.07
CA LEU A 48 -13.73 11.09 0.54
C LEU A 48 -12.53 10.94 1.50
N ALA A 49 -11.39 11.53 1.16
CA ALA A 49 -10.21 11.50 2.01
C ALA A 49 -10.47 12.15 3.37
N ASP A 50 -11.29 13.19 3.45
CA ASP A 50 -11.62 13.88 4.70
C ASP A 50 -12.53 13.07 5.62
N THR A 51 -13.31 12.16 5.07
CA THR A 51 -14.30 11.36 5.82
C THR A 51 -13.83 9.95 6.14
N VAL A 52 -12.94 9.36 5.32
CA VAL A 52 -12.48 7.97 5.48
C VAL A 52 -11.70 7.78 6.78
N LYS A 53 -12.03 6.73 7.51
CA LYS A 53 -11.32 6.30 8.73
C LYS A 53 -10.58 4.99 8.44
N GLU A 54 -9.56 4.71 9.23
CA GLU A 54 -8.82 3.44 9.14
C GLU A 54 -9.76 2.25 9.35
N THR A 55 -10.74 2.38 10.25
CA THR A 55 -11.76 1.35 10.54
C THR A 55 -12.68 1.04 9.36
N ASP A 56 -12.79 1.93 8.40
CA ASP A 56 -13.58 1.69 7.18
C ASP A 56 -12.84 0.80 6.19
N LEU A 57 -11.52 0.74 6.31
CA LEU A 57 -10.63 0.03 5.39
C LEU A 57 -10.06 -1.26 5.99
N ILE A 58 -10.01 -1.36 7.32
CA ILE A 58 -9.28 -2.41 8.03
C ILE A 58 -10.22 -3.10 9.01
N GLU A 59 -10.23 -4.43 8.96
CA GLU A 59 -10.83 -5.29 9.97
C GLU A 59 -9.78 -6.25 10.50
N ILE A 60 -9.58 -6.23 11.83
CA ILE A 60 -8.65 -7.15 12.48
C ILE A 60 -9.34 -8.49 12.62
N THR A 61 -8.84 -9.48 11.91
CA THR A 61 -9.35 -10.86 11.93
C THR A 61 -8.18 -11.79 12.21
N PRO A 62 -8.14 -12.47 13.34
CA PRO A 62 -7.08 -13.43 13.67
C PRO A 62 -7.00 -14.56 12.65
N SER A 63 -5.83 -14.73 12.03
CA SER A 63 -5.56 -15.80 11.07
C SER A 63 -4.09 -16.17 11.03
N GLN A 64 -3.79 -17.44 10.74
CA GLN A 64 -2.41 -17.89 10.50
C GLN A 64 -1.75 -17.27 9.25
N GLN A 65 -2.51 -16.59 8.39
CA GLN A 65 -2.04 -16.02 7.12
C GLN A 65 -1.84 -14.51 7.16
N GLY A 66 -2.42 -13.84 8.16
CA GLY A 66 -2.36 -12.39 8.35
C GLY A 66 -3.31 -11.94 9.46
N LEU A 67 -3.24 -10.66 9.79
CA LEU A 67 -3.99 -10.03 10.88
C LEU A 67 -5.20 -9.24 10.40
N ILE A 68 -5.22 -8.84 9.13
CA ILE A 68 -6.24 -7.97 8.57
C ILE A 68 -6.98 -8.73 7.46
N ASP A 69 -8.29 -8.81 7.61
CA ASP A 69 -9.17 -9.18 6.50
C ASP A 69 -9.39 -7.94 5.61
N GLY A 70 -9.00 -8.04 4.35
CA GLY A 70 -9.15 -6.96 3.37
C GLY A 70 -10.59 -6.77 2.85
N THR A 71 -11.58 -7.45 3.41
CA THR A 71 -12.97 -7.41 2.96
C THR A 71 -13.57 -6.01 3.10
N ARG A 72 -13.26 -5.29 4.18
CA ARG A 72 -13.71 -3.88 4.34
C ARG A 72 -13.15 -2.97 3.25
N LEU A 73 -11.85 -3.08 2.96
CA LEU A 73 -11.24 -2.34 1.85
C LEU A 73 -11.93 -2.64 0.52
N ARG A 74 -12.20 -3.93 0.25
CA ARG A 74 -12.92 -4.37 -0.95
C ARG A 74 -14.31 -3.74 -1.05
N HIS A 75 -15.09 -3.78 0.02
CA HIS A 75 -16.43 -3.18 0.07
C HIS A 75 -16.37 -1.67 -0.12
N TYR A 76 -15.49 -0.99 0.62
CA TYR A 76 -15.29 0.45 0.50
C TYR A 76 -15.00 0.86 -0.96
N VAL A 77 -14.06 0.18 -1.62
CA VAL A 77 -13.73 0.49 -3.02
C VAL A 77 -14.93 0.28 -3.93
N ASN A 78 -15.64 -0.84 -3.80
CA ASN A 78 -16.82 -1.14 -4.62
C ASN A 78 -17.90 -0.05 -4.49
N GLU A 79 -18.16 0.42 -3.29
CA GLU A 79 -19.08 1.54 -3.05
C GLU A 79 -18.59 2.82 -3.73
N GLN A 80 -17.29 3.16 -3.59
CA GLN A 80 -16.75 4.39 -4.18
C GLN A 80 -16.79 4.39 -5.70
N VAL A 81 -16.70 3.22 -6.35
CA VAL A 81 -16.82 3.09 -7.80
C VAL A 81 -18.24 2.74 -8.27
N ASN A 82 -19.25 2.84 -7.38
CA ASN A 82 -20.65 2.50 -7.65
C ASN A 82 -20.83 1.05 -8.17
N HIS A 83 -20.08 0.11 -7.63
CA HIS A 83 -20.07 -1.31 -8.02
C HIS A 83 -19.79 -1.56 -9.52
N ARG A 84 -19.28 -0.57 -10.25
CA ARG A 84 -18.93 -0.74 -11.66
C ARG A 84 -17.71 -1.66 -11.80
N PRO A 85 -17.71 -2.59 -12.75
CA PRO A 85 -16.53 -3.39 -13.05
C PRO A 85 -15.46 -2.53 -13.72
N ILE A 86 -14.20 -2.94 -13.60
CA ILE A 86 -13.03 -2.18 -14.07
C ILE A 86 -13.13 -1.80 -15.55
N GLU A 87 -13.56 -2.73 -16.39
CA GLU A 87 -13.71 -2.53 -17.84
C GLU A 87 -14.78 -1.48 -18.23
N ALA A 88 -15.65 -1.10 -17.30
CA ALA A 88 -16.65 -0.05 -17.48
C ALA A 88 -16.20 1.33 -16.99
N PHE A 89 -14.94 1.47 -16.54
CA PHE A 89 -14.41 2.76 -16.10
C PHE A 89 -14.16 3.69 -17.29
N PRO A 90 -14.43 5.00 -17.16
CA PRO A 90 -14.15 5.99 -18.22
C PRO A 90 -12.66 6.15 -18.54
N ILE A 91 -11.77 5.85 -17.58
CA ILE A 91 -10.33 5.81 -17.79
C ILE A 91 -9.86 4.36 -17.64
N ARG A 92 -9.06 3.87 -18.58
CA ARG A 92 -8.47 2.52 -18.48
C ARG A 92 -7.74 2.37 -17.16
N TYR A 93 -7.99 1.27 -16.46
CA TYR A 93 -7.41 1.04 -15.15
C TYR A 93 -6.80 -0.35 -15.05
N ALA A 94 -5.69 -0.44 -14.30
CA ALA A 94 -5.08 -1.70 -13.91
C ALA A 94 -4.57 -1.65 -12.46
N ALA A 95 -5.01 -2.59 -11.63
CA ALA A 95 -4.40 -2.85 -10.34
C ALA A 95 -3.32 -3.91 -10.47
N VAL A 96 -2.14 -3.66 -9.91
CA VAL A 96 -1.02 -4.60 -9.93
C VAL A 96 -0.91 -5.32 -8.59
N ALA A 97 -0.93 -6.65 -8.64
CA ALA A 97 -0.70 -7.51 -7.49
C ALA A 97 0.41 -8.52 -7.79
N THR A 98 0.91 -9.18 -6.76
CA THR A 98 1.89 -10.27 -6.87
C THR A 98 1.19 -11.61 -6.68
N GLN A 99 1.33 -12.54 -7.62
CA GLN A 99 0.91 -13.92 -7.40
C GLN A 99 1.86 -14.58 -6.40
N MET A 100 1.35 -15.01 -5.26
CA MET A 100 2.13 -15.40 -4.09
C MET A 100 3.13 -16.54 -4.36
N HIS A 101 2.75 -17.59 -5.12
CA HIS A 101 3.61 -18.76 -5.33
C HIS A 101 4.69 -18.55 -6.39
N THR A 102 4.39 -17.78 -7.43
CA THR A 102 5.33 -17.55 -8.54
C THR A 102 6.15 -16.28 -8.36
N ASN A 103 5.77 -15.43 -7.43
CA ASN A 103 6.33 -14.10 -7.23
C ASN A 103 6.35 -13.27 -8.54
N THR A 104 5.27 -13.36 -9.32
CA THR A 104 5.11 -12.66 -10.59
C THR A 104 4.04 -11.59 -10.52
N ALA A 105 4.24 -10.49 -11.26
CA ALA A 105 3.25 -9.45 -11.38
C ALA A 105 2.01 -9.94 -12.13
N VAL A 106 0.85 -9.59 -11.61
CA VAL A 106 -0.45 -9.82 -12.26
C VAL A 106 -1.21 -8.51 -12.29
N THR A 107 -1.81 -8.19 -13.44
CA THR A 107 -2.62 -6.99 -13.64
C THR A 107 -4.09 -7.35 -13.71
N PHE A 108 -4.88 -6.75 -12.82
CA PHE A 108 -6.35 -6.83 -12.86
C PHE A 108 -6.89 -5.64 -13.65
N ARG A 109 -7.46 -5.91 -14.81
CA ARG A 109 -8.01 -4.89 -15.75
C ARG A 109 -9.49 -5.07 -16.03
N THR A 110 -10.08 -6.10 -15.48
CA THR A 110 -11.50 -6.45 -15.64
C THR A 110 -12.03 -7.00 -14.33
N GLY A 111 -13.34 -7.00 -14.18
CA GLY A 111 -14.03 -7.55 -13.03
C GLY A 111 -14.14 -6.57 -11.86
N GLU A 112 -14.26 -7.10 -10.67
CA GLU A 112 -14.55 -6.35 -9.45
C GLU A 112 -13.36 -5.50 -9.00
N ALA A 113 -13.53 -4.18 -8.97
CA ALA A 113 -12.48 -3.24 -8.62
C ALA A 113 -12.01 -3.39 -7.16
N GLY A 114 -12.94 -3.58 -6.24
CA GLY A 114 -12.60 -3.78 -4.83
C GLY A 114 -11.76 -5.02 -4.59
N LEU A 115 -12.04 -6.13 -5.28
CA LEU A 115 -11.25 -7.36 -5.19
C LEU A 115 -9.84 -7.18 -5.77
N ALA A 116 -9.73 -6.45 -6.89
CA ALA A 116 -8.45 -6.13 -7.50
C ALA A 116 -7.58 -5.25 -6.58
N VAL A 117 -8.17 -4.22 -5.96
CA VAL A 117 -7.49 -3.35 -4.99
C VAL A 117 -7.12 -4.12 -3.72
N GLN A 118 -8.01 -4.98 -3.20
CA GLN A 118 -7.70 -5.87 -2.07
C GLN A 118 -6.47 -6.72 -2.38
N ALA A 119 -6.42 -7.36 -3.53
CA ALA A 119 -5.26 -8.17 -3.94
C ALA A 119 -3.98 -7.34 -4.03
N SER A 120 -4.07 -6.15 -4.65
CA SER A 120 -2.96 -5.22 -4.82
C SER A 120 -2.42 -4.64 -3.51
N SER A 121 -3.25 -4.59 -2.45
CA SER A 121 -2.94 -3.97 -1.16
C SER A 121 -2.71 -5.00 -0.04
N SER A 122 -2.69 -6.30 -0.35
CA SER A 122 -2.53 -7.36 0.64
C SER A 122 -1.07 -7.55 1.03
N VAL A 123 -0.55 -6.63 1.87
CA VAL A 123 0.83 -6.68 2.39
C VAL A 123 1.07 -8.02 3.10
N PRO A 124 2.10 -8.80 2.72
CA PRO A 124 2.39 -10.09 3.32
C PRO A 124 2.55 -10.01 4.84
N LYS A 125 2.06 -11.03 5.55
CA LYS A 125 2.04 -11.14 7.02
C LYS A 125 1.10 -10.15 7.72
N LEU A 126 0.70 -9.08 7.07
CA LEU A 126 -0.26 -8.10 7.60
C LEU A 126 -1.68 -8.42 7.14
N PHE A 127 -1.89 -8.56 5.83
CA PHE A 127 -3.19 -8.92 5.27
C PHE A 127 -3.29 -10.41 4.97
N ILE A 128 -4.50 -10.96 5.13
CA ILE A 128 -4.86 -12.29 4.66
C ILE A 128 -4.89 -12.24 3.13
N PRO A 129 -4.04 -13.02 2.42
CA PRO A 129 -3.98 -12.99 0.96
C PRO A 129 -5.31 -13.47 0.35
N PRO A 130 -6.00 -12.65 -0.46
CA PRO A 130 -7.22 -13.09 -1.13
C PRO A 130 -6.91 -14.18 -2.15
N ARG A 131 -7.86 -15.11 -2.31
CA ARG A 131 -7.83 -16.16 -3.33
C ARG A 131 -8.76 -15.78 -4.48
N ILE A 132 -8.24 -15.76 -5.69
CA ILE A 132 -9.01 -15.36 -6.88
C ILE A 132 -8.86 -16.44 -7.97
N PRO A 133 -9.96 -17.07 -8.42
CA PRO A 133 -11.28 -17.06 -7.78
C PRO A 133 -11.26 -17.65 -6.36
N LYS A 134 -12.27 -17.38 -5.55
CA LYS A 134 -12.32 -17.76 -4.12
C LYS A 134 -12.12 -19.26 -3.93
N ILE A 135 -12.71 -20.08 -4.79
CA ILE A 135 -12.56 -21.54 -4.78
C ILE A 135 -11.54 -21.95 -5.84
N GLY A 136 -10.53 -22.71 -5.47
CA GLY A 136 -9.50 -23.24 -6.38
C GLY A 136 -8.54 -22.20 -6.97
N GLY A 137 -8.77 -20.92 -6.74
CA GLY A 137 -7.96 -19.84 -7.31
C GLY A 137 -6.57 -19.69 -6.69
N LYS A 138 -5.79 -18.78 -7.26
CA LYS A 138 -4.44 -18.44 -6.79
C LYS A 138 -4.51 -17.38 -5.68
N LYS A 139 -3.52 -17.35 -4.80
CA LYS A 139 -3.39 -16.32 -3.77
C LYS A 139 -2.56 -15.14 -4.28
N TYR A 140 -2.97 -13.96 -3.87
CA TYR A 140 -2.33 -12.71 -4.25
C TYR A 140 -1.91 -11.92 -3.02
N VAL A 141 -0.78 -11.24 -3.14
CA VAL A 141 -0.24 -10.32 -2.15
C VAL A 141 0.07 -8.99 -2.80
N ASP A 142 0.43 -8.00 -2.00
CA ASP A 142 0.71 -6.64 -2.45
C ASP A 142 1.64 -6.60 -3.66
N GLY A 143 1.28 -5.78 -4.64
CA GLY A 143 2.03 -5.63 -5.88
C GLY A 143 3.43 -5.03 -5.68
N SER A 144 3.67 -4.36 -4.54
CA SER A 144 4.98 -3.80 -4.20
C SER A 144 6.10 -4.83 -4.07
N GLN A 145 5.76 -6.12 -3.93
CA GLN A 145 6.75 -7.20 -3.92
C GLN A 145 7.49 -7.34 -5.27
N VAL A 146 6.86 -6.91 -6.38
CA VAL A 146 7.41 -7.08 -7.75
C VAL A 146 7.37 -5.80 -8.58
N ALA A 147 6.49 -4.84 -8.26
CA ALA A 147 6.32 -3.61 -9.02
C ALA A 147 5.74 -2.50 -8.12
N LEU A 148 6.58 -1.95 -7.23
CA LEU A 148 6.19 -0.85 -6.35
C LEU A 148 5.76 0.38 -7.16
N LEU A 149 6.50 0.69 -8.23
CA LEU A 149 6.22 1.75 -9.20
C LEU A 149 5.99 1.08 -10.58
N PRO A 150 4.74 0.76 -10.99
CA PRO A 150 4.46 -0.16 -12.09
C PRO A 150 4.61 0.46 -13.48
N THR A 151 5.67 1.22 -13.73
CA THR A 151 5.92 1.96 -14.99
C THR A 151 6.19 1.04 -16.17
N ARG A 152 7.01 -0.01 -15.99
CA ARG A 152 7.25 -1.03 -17.04
C ARG A 152 5.96 -1.77 -17.41
N ILE A 153 5.09 -1.99 -16.43
CA ILE A 153 3.76 -2.59 -16.68
C ILE A 153 2.90 -1.61 -17.48
N ALA A 154 2.87 -0.32 -17.10
CA ALA A 154 2.15 0.69 -17.88
C ALA A 154 2.65 0.75 -19.34
N LYS A 155 3.96 0.67 -19.55
CA LYS A 155 4.56 0.61 -20.88
C LYS A 155 4.12 -0.64 -21.66
N SER A 156 4.14 -1.80 -21.03
CA SER A 156 3.67 -3.05 -21.65
C SER A 156 2.19 -3.05 -22.00
N LEU A 157 1.39 -2.24 -21.31
CA LEU A 157 -0.03 -2.02 -21.58
C LEU A 157 -0.29 -0.95 -22.65
N GLY A 158 0.77 -0.41 -23.28
CA GLY A 158 0.70 0.52 -24.39
C GLY A 158 0.68 1.99 -24.02
N ALA A 159 1.23 2.36 -22.86
CA ALA A 159 1.43 3.77 -22.52
C ALA A 159 2.54 4.38 -23.39
N ASP A 160 2.25 5.47 -24.07
CA ASP A 160 3.23 6.24 -24.86
C ASP A 160 4.05 7.19 -23.98
N ILE A 161 3.41 7.72 -22.92
CA ILE A 161 3.98 8.64 -21.94
C ILE A 161 3.63 8.13 -20.56
N ILE A 162 4.61 8.08 -19.67
CA ILE A 162 4.45 7.58 -18.33
C ILE A 162 4.82 8.68 -17.32
N ILE A 163 3.81 9.17 -16.62
CA ILE A 163 3.97 10.08 -15.48
C ILE A 163 3.85 9.22 -14.22
N ALA A 164 4.94 9.03 -13.53
CA ALA A 164 5.00 8.19 -12.33
C ALA A 164 4.96 9.03 -11.06
N VAL A 165 4.16 8.59 -10.07
CA VAL A 165 4.08 9.23 -8.75
C VAL A 165 4.61 8.25 -7.70
N ASP A 166 5.81 8.51 -7.20
CA ASP A 166 6.51 7.69 -6.21
C ASP A 166 6.33 8.30 -4.81
N VAL A 167 5.42 7.72 -4.03
CA VAL A 167 5.12 8.16 -2.65
C VAL A 167 5.99 7.44 -1.60
N MET A 168 6.85 6.53 -2.02
CA MET A 168 7.83 5.91 -1.13
C MET A 168 9.12 6.71 -1.07
N GLY A 169 9.48 7.38 -2.17
CA GLY A 169 10.65 8.25 -2.27
C GLY A 169 11.98 7.48 -2.31
N GLU A 170 13.08 8.21 -2.33
CA GLU A 170 14.42 7.65 -2.16
C GLU A 170 14.59 7.19 -0.71
N LYS A 171 15.39 6.12 -0.51
CA LYS A 171 15.91 5.83 0.83
C LYS A 171 16.60 7.10 1.32
N GLN A 172 15.96 7.82 2.23
CA GLN A 172 16.72 8.78 3.00
C GLN A 172 17.76 7.96 3.76
N ALA A 173 19.02 8.16 3.42
CA ALA A 173 20.09 7.73 4.31
C ALA A 173 19.76 8.38 5.65
N SER A 174 19.28 7.56 6.58
CA SER A 174 19.09 8.02 7.95
C SER A 174 20.45 8.57 8.36
N PRO A 175 20.57 9.83 8.83
CA PRO A 175 21.85 10.40 9.20
C PRO A 175 22.58 9.58 10.27
N ASN A 176 21.97 8.50 10.76
CA ASN A 176 22.52 7.55 11.72
C ASN A 176 22.05 6.12 11.41
N SER A 177 22.42 5.57 10.26
CA SER A 177 22.26 4.12 10.00
C SER A 177 23.19 3.26 10.90
N ASN A 178 24.09 3.88 11.67
CA ASN A 178 24.92 3.22 12.67
C ASN A 178 24.38 3.34 14.11
N ALA A 179 23.33 4.10 14.34
CA ALA A 179 22.58 4.02 15.56
C ALA A 179 21.56 2.88 15.40
N LEU A 180 21.99 1.65 15.65
CA LEU A 180 21.11 0.66 16.25
C LEU A 180 20.32 1.42 17.32
N PRO A 181 18.97 1.36 17.36
CA PRO A 181 18.24 1.92 18.47
C PRO A 181 18.84 1.27 19.71
N THR A 182 19.58 2.08 20.48
CA THR A 182 20.18 1.67 21.72
C THR A 182 19.07 1.08 22.56
N GLN A 183 19.08 -0.27 22.68
CA GLN A 183 18.22 -1.06 23.52
C GLN A 183 16.70 -0.79 23.38
N GLY A 184 16.16 -1.04 22.20
CA GLY A 184 14.78 -1.50 22.07
C GLY A 184 14.76 -2.94 22.59
N SER A 185 13.93 -3.21 23.61
CA SER A 185 13.78 -4.56 24.15
C SER A 185 13.37 -5.51 23.02
N SER A 186 14.24 -6.45 22.68
CA SER A 186 13.87 -7.53 21.76
C SER A 186 13.16 -8.61 22.55
N ILE A 187 12.04 -9.08 22.06
CA ILE A 187 11.42 -10.30 22.58
C ILE A 187 11.92 -11.45 21.72
N ASN A 188 12.62 -12.37 22.32
CA ASN A 188 12.93 -13.66 21.72
C ASN A 188 11.76 -14.59 22.01
N ILE A 189 11.08 -15.06 20.97
CA ILE A 189 9.97 -15.98 21.09
C ILE A 189 10.45 -17.34 20.61
N GLN A 190 10.40 -18.32 21.53
CA GLN A 190 10.70 -19.72 21.22
C GLN A 190 9.42 -20.54 21.38
N ARG A 191 9.11 -21.31 20.37
CA ARG A 191 8.04 -22.32 20.39
C ARG A 191 8.66 -23.69 20.61
N ASN A 192 8.23 -24.40 21.65
CA ASN A 192 8.59 -25.77 21.91
C ASN A 192 7.33 -26.62 22.16
N HIS A 193 7.49 -27.94 22.32
CA HIS A 193 6.36 -28.86 22.53
C HIS A 193 5.56 -28.61 23.81
N ALA A 194 6.09 -27.81 24.75
CA ALA A 194 5.46 -27.51 26.05
C ALA A 194 4.76 -26.14 26.07
N GLY A 195 4.95 -25.30 25.05
CA GLY A 195 4.37 -23.95 25.01
C GLY A 195 5.22 -22.94 24.26
N ILE A 196 4.95 -21.68 24.53
CA ILE A 196 5.68 -20.55 23.98
C ILE A 196 6.39 -19.84 25.13
N SER A 197 7.69 -19.63 24.99
CA SER A 197 8.47 -18.78 25.90
C SER A 197 8.81 -17.47 25.20
N ALA A 198 8.53 -16.36 25.88
CA ALA A 198 8.93 -15.04 25.45
C ALA A 198 9.96 -14.51 26.44
N THR A 199 11.17 -14.22 25.96
CA THR A 199 12.24 -13.65 26.77
C THR A 199 12.40 -12.17 26.46
N TRP A 200 12.31 -11.34 27.48
CA TRP A 200 12.43 -9.88 27.40
C TRP A 200 13.41 -9.39 28.43
N GLY A 201 14.59 -8.99 28.01
CA GLY A 201 15.70 -8.68 28.91
C GLY A 201 16.10 -9.90 29.73
N ASP A 202 16.05 -9.76 31.04
CA ASP A 202 16.33 -10.81 32.03
C ASP A 202 15.08 -11.65 32.43
N LYS A 203 13.92 -11.31 31.89
CA LYS A 203 12.64 -11.96 32.20
C LYS A 203 12.23 -12.93 31.11
N THR A 204 11.95 -14.15 31.49
CA THR A 204 11.35 -15.16 30.61
C THR A 204 9.94 -15.49 31.12
N MET A 205 8.95 -15.30 30.29
CA MET A 205 7.59 -15.78 30.52
C MET A 205 7.38 -17.03 29.67
N THR A 206 7.07 -18.13 30.31
CA THR A 206 6.67 -19.36 29.63
C THR A 206 5.17 -19.55 29.88
N ALA A 207 4.39 -19.61 28.82
CA ALA A 207 2.98 -19.92 28.92
C ALA A 207 2.67 -21.18 28.10
N PRO A 208 1.97 -22.17 28.70
CA PRO A 208 1.30 -23.17 27.89
C PRO A 208 0.35 -22.44 26.96
N VAL A 209 0.25 -22.87 25.69
CA VAL A 209 -0.60 -22.22 24.67
C VAL A 209 -2.07 -22.44 25.05
N ASN A 210 -2.58 -21.61 25.94
CA ASN A 210 -3.99 -21.52 26.20
C ASN A 210 -4.46 -20.12 25.77
N LEU A 211 -5.01 -20.04 24.57
CA LEU A 211 -5.51 -18.83 23.95
C LEU A 211 -6.53 -18.09 24.82
N ASP A 212 -7.32 -18.83 25.61
CA ASP A 212 -8.35 -18.26 26.50
C ASP A 212 -7.72 -17.49 27.68
N LYS A 213 -6.61 -17.97 28.23
CA LYS A 213 -5.88 -17.25 29.27
C LYS A 213 -5.14 -16.00 28.73
N LEU A 214 -4.62 -16.05 27.52
CA LEU A 214 -4.02 -14.89 26.85
C LEU A 214 -5.05 -13.78 26.63
N ASN A 215 -6.24 -14.14 26.18
CA ASN A 215 -7.36 -13.21 26.00
C ASN A 215 -7.85 -12.59 27.33
N GLN A 216 -7.85 -13.34 28.43
CA GLN A 216 -8.21 -12.82 29.75
C GLN A 216 -7.15 -11.83 30.27
N THR A 217 -5.87 -12.11 30.07
CA THR A 217 -4.78 -11.22 30.49
C THR A 217 -4.75 -9.92 29.69
N ALA A 218 -5.09 -9.99 28.40
CA ALA A 218 -5.15 -8.83 27.51
C ALA A 218 -6.33 -7.90 27.77
N ARG A 219 -7.46 -8.41 28.27
CA ARG A 219 -8.63 -7.58 28.66
C ARG A 219 -8.38 -6.60 29.81
N GLY A 220 -7.28 -6.74 30.53
CA GLY A 220 -6.87 -5.83 31.60
C GLY A 220 -5.95 -4.68 31.15
N LEU A 221 -5.60 -4.60 29.88
CA LEU A 221 -4.75 -3.52 29.36
C LEU A 221 -5.63 -2.42 28.72
N PRO A 222 -5.29 -1.13 28.90
CA PRO A 222 -6.08 -0.02 28.34
C PRO A 222 -5.78 0.14 26.83
N ILE A 223 -6.24 -0.81 26.02
CA ILE A 223 -6.02 -0.84 24.58
C ILE A 223 -7.36 -1.17 23.92
N ASP A 224 -7.76 -0.34 22.94
CA ASP A 224 -8.99 -0.52 22.16
C ASP A 224 -8.92 -1.68 21.16
N ILE A 225 -7.83 -2.38 21.08
CA ILE A 225 -7.62 -3.59 20.27
C ILE A 225 -7.46 -4.76 21.24
N PRO A 226 -8.15 -5.89 21.04
CA PRO A 226 -7.93 -7.09 21.83
C PRO A 226 -6.50 -7.60 21.62
N LEU A 227 -5.58 -7.15 22.48
CA LEU A 227 -4.14 -7.49 22.39
C LEU A 227 -3.92 -9.00 22.45
N GLY A 228 -4.83 -9.72 23.12
CA GLY A 228 -4.83 -11.18 23.17
C GLY A 228 -5.06 -11.81 21.82
N ASP A 229 -5.96 -11.27 21.03
CA ASP A 229 -6.23 -11.75 19.67
C ASP A 229 -5.04 -11.43 18.76
N LEU A 230 -4.46 -10.24 18.90
CA LEU A 230 -3.27 -9.83 18.14
C LEU A 230 -2.03 -10.68 18.52
N LEU A 231 -1.79 -10.88 19.80
CA LEU A 231 -0.67 -11.71 20.29
C LEU A 231 -0.89 -13.18 19.94
N GLY A 232 -2.12 -13.70 20.03
CA GLY A 232 -2.45 -15.07 19.65
C GLY A 232 -2.13 -15.36 18.19
N VAL A 233 -2.41 -14.42 17.31
CA VAL A 233 -2.14 -14.56 15.86
C VAL A 233 -0.67 -14.38 15.53
N ILE A 234 -0.01 -13.38 16.13
CA ILE A 234 1.44 -13.21 16.01
C ILE A 234 2.14 -14.50 16.45
N MET A 235 1.70 -15.07 17.56
CA MET A 235 2.29 -16.27 18.14
C MET A 235 2.07 -17.53 17.30
N GLN A 236 0.94 -17.65 16.60
CA GLN A 236 0.66 -18.79 15.70
C GLN A 236 1.37 -18.66 14.34
N SER A 237 1.66 -17.44 13.90
CA SER A 237 2.31 -17.18 12.60
C SER A 237 3.84 -17.14 12.67
N ILE A 238 4.45 -17.22 13.87
CA ILE A 238 5.89 -17.13 14.07
C ILE A 238 6.55 -18.51 13.86
N PRO A 239 7.62 -18.61 13.04
CA PRO A 239 8.48 -19.78 12.99
C PRO A 239 9.12 -20.05 14.35
N THR A 240 9.54 -21.30 14.59
CA THR A 240 10.02 -21.82 15.88
C THR A 240 11.12 -21.02 16.59
N ASN A 241 11.68 -20.00 15.94
CA ASN A 241 12.69 -19.12 16.51
C ASN A 241 12.63 -17.74 15.81
N THR A 242 12.05 -16.74 16.45
CA THR A 242 11.91 -15.41 15.84
C THR A 242 12.21 -14.31 16.84
N ASN A 243 13.10 -13.39 16.46
CA ASN A 243 13.35 -12.16 17.18
C ASN A 243 12.44 -11.04 16.65
N ILE A 244 11.58 -10.51 17.50
CA ILE A 244 10.74 -9.37 17.21
C ILE A 244 11.25 -8.16 18.02
N SER A 245 11.63 -7.10 17.31
CA SER A 245 11.90 -5.81 17.95
C SER A 245 10.57 -5.10 18.20
N LEU A 246 10.22 -4.92 19.47
CA LEU A 246 9.03 -4.17 19.87
C LEU A 246 9.40 -2.70 20.14
N PRO A 247 8.48 -1.76 19.89
CA PRO A 247 8.65 -0.38 20.35
C PRO A 247 8.74 -0.34 21.89
N LYS A 248 9.46 0.65 22.45
CA LYS A 248 9.64 0.82 23.92
C LYS A 248 8.34 0.90 24.70
N GLN A 249 7.25 1.31 24.04
CA GLN A 249 5.87 1.28 24.54
C GLN A 249 4.98 0.75 23.43
N LEU A 250 4.08 -0.18 23.78
CA LEU A 250 3.03 -0.63 22.85
C LEU A 250 2.08 0.52 22.59
N PRO A 251 1.67 0.70 21.31
CA PRO A 251 0.71 1.75 20.95
C PRO A 251 -0.60 1.54 21.73
N THR A 252 -1.07 2.59 22.40
CA THR A 252 -2.33 2.56 23.17
C THR A 252 -3.53 3.01 22.34
N LYS A 253 -3.27 3.57 21.15
CA LYS A 253 -4.29 4.07 20.22
C LYS A 253 -4.18 3.41 18.87
N THR A 254 -5.30 3.22 18.20
CA THR A 254 -5.38 2.63 16.84
C THR A 254 -4.48 3.38 15.84
N SER A 255 -4.38 4.70 15.95
CA SER A 255 -3.51 5.54 15.11
C SER A 255 -2.02 5.28 15.32
N GLU A 256 -1.58 5.00 16.55
CA GLU A 256 -0.20 4.67 16.87
C GLU A 256 0.16 3.26 16.39
N PHE A 257 -0.79 2.34 16.49
CA PHE A 257 -0.68 0.99 15.95
C PHE A 257 -0.56 1.02 14.42
N ALA A 258 -1.41 1.80 13.75
CA ALA A 258 -1.36 2.01 12.30
C ALA A 258 -0.02 2.63 11.87
N ARG A 259 0.53 3.56 12.65
CA ARG A 259 1.84 4.15 12.41
C ARG A 259 2.98 3.14 12.58
N TRP A 260 2.91 2.30 13.60
CA TRP A 260 3.91 1.24 13.84
C TRP A 260 3.90 0.20 12.71
N PHE A 261 2.72 -0.27 12.30
CA PHE A 261 2.58 -1.16 11.15
C PHE A 261 3.01 -0.51 9.83
N GLY A 262 2.76 0.78 9.67
CA GLY A 262 3.19 1.53 8.51
C GLY A 262 4.70 1.54 8.30
N ASN A 263 5.47 1.45 9.37
CA ASN A 263 6.92 1.37 9.30
C ASN A 263 7.45 0.00 8.84
N LEU A 264 6.64 -1.07 8.86
CA LEU A 264 7.03 -2.38 8.32
C LEU A 264 7.25 -2.36 6.80
N GLY A 265 6.63 -1.41 6.09
CA GLY A 265 6.84 -1.18 4.64
C GLY A 265 7.81 -0.05 4.30
N ALA A 266 8.39 0.64 5.29
CA ALA A 266 9.14 1.88 5.09
C ALA A 266 10.47 1.72 4.32
N ASN A 267 10.94 0.49 4.11
CA ASN A 267 12.19 0.20 3.39
C ASN A 267 12.00 -0.18 1.90
N LEU A 268 10.74 -0.16 1.41
CA LEU A 268 10.47 -0.45 0.00
C LEU A 268 10.86 0.77 -0.85
N THR A 269 11.62 0.53 -1.91
CA THR A 269 11.98 1.54 -2.91
C THR A 269 11.64 1.02 -4.29
N ALA A 270 11.32 1.91 -5.21
CA ALA A 270 11.08 1.55 -6.60
C ALA A 270 12.36 0.99 -7.24
N GLU A 271 12.20 -0.01 -8.10
CA GLU A 271 13.30 -0.58 -8.85
C GLU A 271 13.90 0.46 -9.83
N PRO A 272 15.23 0.46 -10.02
CA PRO A 272 15.87 1.42 -10.92
C PRO A 272 15.33 1.39 -12.36
N GLU A 273 14.95 0.20 -12.84
CA GLU A 273 14.33 0.04 -14.16
C GLU A 273 12.96 0.69 -14.25
N ASP A 274 12.16 0.59 -13.19
CA ASP A 274 10.84 1.22 -13.14
C ASP A 274 10.97 2.74 -13.09
N ILE A 275 11.96 3.26 -12.36
CA ILE A 275 12.28 4.69 -12.32
C ILE A 275 12.68 5.19 -13.71
N ARG A 276 13.56 4.45 -14.41
CA ARG A 276 14.02 4.81 -15.77
C ARG A 276 12.95 4.70 -16.84
N ALA A 277 11.93 3.88 -16.63
CA ALA A 277 10.82 3.71 -17.57
C ALA A 277 9.79 4.86 -17.51
N ALA A 278 9.86 5.72 -16.51
CA ALA A 278 9.03 6.92 -16.42
C ALA A 278 9.59 8.05 -17.30
N ASP A 279 8.74 8.70 -18.09
CA ASP A 279 9.10 9.94 -18.81
C ASP A 279 9.19 11.11 -17.83
N VAL A 280 8.35 11.14 -16.80
CA VAL A 280 8.40 12.12 -15.70
C VAL A 280 8.14 11.41 -14.39
N LEU A 281 9.02 11.66 -13.41
CA LEU A 281 8.92 11.13 -12.07
C LEU A 281 8.56 12.25 -11.09
N ILE A 282 7.46 12.05 -10.36
CA ILE A 282 6.96 12.96 -9.32
C ILE A 282 7.22 12.32 -7.96
N ARG A 283 7.96 12.99 -7.09
CA ARG A 283 8.27 12.55 -5.72
C ARG A 283 7.80 13.58 -4.70
N PRO A 284 6.60 13.41 -4.13
CA PRO A 284 6.15 14.23 -3.02
C PRO A 284 7.03 14.07 -1.78
N LYS A 285 7.14 15.12 -0.98
CA LYS A 285 7.86 15.06 0.31
C LYS A 285 7.03 14.28 1.33
N MET A 286 7.51 13.07 1.65
CA MET A 286 6.79 12.13 2.52
C MET A 286 7.38 12.07 3.94
N THR A 287 8.15 13.08 4.36
CA THR A 287 8.80 13.14 5.68
C THR A 287 7.76 13.01 6.80
N GLY A 288 7.99 12.08 7.71
CA GLY A 288 7.09 11.81 8.85
C GLY A 288 5.78 11.10 8.51
N ALA A 289 5.50 10.82 7.23
CA ALA A 289 4.26 10.16 6.84
C ALA A 289 4.37 8.64 7.04
N ALA A 290 3.55 8.09 7.93
CA ALA A 290 3.37 6.64 8.04
C ALA A 290 2.45 6.11 6.94
N VAL A 291 2.63 4.83 6.56
CA VAL A 291 1.90 4.22 5.44
C VAL A 291 0.39 4.17 5.71
N PHE A 292 -0.02 3.96 6.96
CA PHE A 292 -1.44 3.79 7.35
C PHE A 292 -2.00 4.93 8.23
N ASP A 293 -1.25 6.01 8.47
CA ASP A 293 -1.72 7.16 9.28
C ASP A 293 -2.50 8.14 8.41
N SER A 294 -3.74 8.42 8.77
CA SER A 294 -4.63 9.37 8.07
C SER A 294 -4.61 10.79 8.63
N THR A 295 -3.89 11.04 9.72
CA THR A 295 -3.89 12.35 10.40
C THR A 295 -3.26 13.48 9.56
N ASP A 296 -2.33 13.14 8.67
CA ASP A 296 -1.59 14.07 7.82
C ASP A 296 -2.20 14.29 6.42
N ARG A 297 -3.46 13.90 6.21
CA ARG A 297 -4.09 13.86 4.87
C ARG A 297 -3.97 15.15 4.08
N THR A 298 -4.34 16.29 4.68
CA THR A 298 -4.28 17.59 4.02
C THR A 298 -2.87 17.96 3.61
N ARG A 299 -1.89 17.74 4.49
CA ARG A 299 -0.47 17.97 4.19
C ARG A 299 -0.01 17.10 3.02
N LEU A 300 -0.32 15.80 3.04
CA LEU A 300 0.11 14.85 2.00
C LEU A 300 -0.54 15.16 0.64
N ILE A 301 -1.81 15.54 0.60
CA ILE A 301 -2.47 16.04 -0.62
C ILE A 301 -1.74 17.26 -1.16
N ASN A 302 -1.39 18.23 -0.29
CA ASN A 302 -0.66 19.41 -0.71
C ASN A 302 0.76 19.09 -1.22
N GLU A 303 1.49 18.19 -0.57
CA GLU A 303 2.81 17.75 -1.04
C GLU A 303 2.73 17.07 -2.42
N GLY A 304 1.71 16.24 -2.66
CA GLY A 304 1.45 15.66 -3.97
C GLY A 304 1.19 16.72 -5.04
N ARG A 305 0.38 17.73 -4.71
CA ARG A 305 0.11 18.87 -5.61
C ARG A 305 1.38 19.65 -5.92
N LEU A 306 2.13 20.07 -4.91
CA LEU A 306 3.36 20.86 -5.07
C LEU A 306 4.43 20.14 -5.89
N ALA A 307 4.65 18.85 -5.61
CA ALA A 307 5.60 18.05 -6.37
C ALA A 307 5.20 17.92 -7.84
N THR A 308 3.90 17.84 -8.12
CA THR A 308 3.39 17.75 -9.49
C THR A 308 3.46 19.09 -10.19
N ASP A 309 3.09 20.20 -9.53
CA ASP A 309 3.19 21.55 -10.07
C ASP A 309 4.62 21.84 -10.57
N ALA A 310 5.63 21.42 -9.80
CA ALA A 310 7.03 21.56 -10.17
C ALA A 310 7.42 20.79 -11.45
N GLN A 311 6.70 19.71 -11.78
CA GLN A 311 6.98 18.86 -12.95
C GLN A 311 6.09 19.18 -14.17
N ILE A 312 5.11 20.10 -14.06
CA ILE A 312 4.22 20.44 -15.17
C ILE A 312 4.95 20.85 -16.46
N PRO A 313 6.04 21.66 -16.42
CA PRO A 313 6.78 21.99 -17.63
C PRO A 313 7.37 20.75 -18.31
N ALA A 314 7.97 19.83 -17.54
CA ALA A 314 8.52 18.58 -18.03
C ALA A 314 7.45 17.66 -18.61
N ILE A 315 6.30 17.55 -17.96
CA ILE A 315 5.15 16.77 -18.43
C ILE A 315 4.65 17.31 -19.76
N LYS A 316 4.41 18.62 -19.87
CA LYS A 316 3.96 19.25 -21.13
C LYS A 316 4.96 19.04 -22.26
N LYS A 317 6.26 19.11 -21.96
CA LYS A 317 7.31 18.82 -22.92
C LYS A 317 7.25 17.36 -23.39
N ALA A 318 7.17 16.40 -22.47
CA ALA A 318 7.08 14.98 -22.79
C ALA A 318 5.89 14.67 -23.69
N ILE A 319 4.71 15.26 -23.39
CA ILE A 319 3.49 15.14 -24.21
C ILE A 319 3.71 15.68 -25.61
N LYS A 320 4.29 16.88 -25.76
CA LYS A 320 4.59 17.49 -27.05
C LYS A 320 5.54 16.63 -27.88
N ASP A 321 6.62 16.16 -27.25
CA ASP A 321 7.66 15.34 -27.91
C ASP A 321 7.06 14.00 -28.40
N ALA A 322 6.19 13.36 -27.62
CA ALA A 322 5.51 12.13 -28.01
C ALA A 322 4.57 12.34 -29.21
N HIS A 323 3.79 13.42 -29.22
CA HIS A 323 2.94 13.77 -30.35
C HIS A 323 3.77 14.02 -31.62
N THR A 324 4.92 14.68 -31.51
CA THR A 324 5.80 14.91 -32.66
C THR A 324 6.35 13.60 -33.22
N ARG A 325 6.84 12.70 -32.33
CA ARG A 325 7.34 11.37 -32.76
C ARG A 325 6.26 10.58 -33.50
N LYS A 326 5.02 10.55 -33.00
CA LYS A 326 3.90 9.84 -33.67
C LYS A 326 3.61 10.43 -35.06
N ARG A 327 3.58 11.75 -35.22
CA ARG A 327 3.35 12.38 -36.50
C ARG A 327 4.43 12.00 -37.53
N THR A 328 5.69 12.03 -37.11
CA THR A 328 6.82 11.64 -38.00
C THR A 328 6.72 10.18 -38.41
N GLN A 329 6.40 9.26 -37.47
CA GLN A 329 6.25 7.84 -37.79
C GLN A 329 5.11 7.57 -38.80
N ILE A 330 3.98 8.26 -38.65
CA ILE A 330 2.86 8.13 -39.61
C ILE A 330 3.26 8.64 -41.01
N GLN A 331 3.95 9.77 -41.09
CA GLN A 331 4.43 10.31 -42.36
C GLN A 331 5.44 9.38 -43.04
N THR A 332 6.36 8.79 -42.29
CA THR A 332 7.36 7.84 -42.82
C THR A 332 6.70 6.51 -43.27
N ALA A 333 5.62 6.09 -42.63
CA ALA A 333 4.90 4.86 -43.01
C ALA A 333 4.00 5.05 -44.25
N GLN A 334 3.70 6.29 -44.68
CA GLN A 334 2.89 6.65 -45.83
C GLN A 334 3.73 7.03 -47.07
N SER A 335 5.05 7.22 -46.89
CA SER A 335 6.02 7.45 -47.95
C SER A 335 6.70 6.14 -48.39
#